data_1d8cf547493b2cfb5de93ed810b9184b
#
_entry.id   1d8cf547493b2cfb5de93ed810b9184b
#
_cell.length_a   1.000
_cell.length_b   1.000
_cell.length_c   1.000
_cell.angle_alpha   90.00
_cell.angle_beta   90.00
_cell.angle_gamma   90.00
#
_symmetry.space_group_name_H-M   'P 1'
#
loop_
_entity.id
_entity.type
_entity.pdbx_description
1 polymer ?
#
loop_
_entity_poly.entity_id
_entity_poly.type
_entity_poly.pdbx_seq_one_letter_code
_entity_poly.pdbx_strand_id
1 'polypeptide(L)'
;MAAFSVYGRRCRLIEHIMPVLSRMADGWAEKLGLSLVVTITYEDHAQIFAAFFLLVCADLVTKWLSLSRQHLVDTGVDEPSLWHSFWNMRAAGKAGYIKSDIMRKRFIPKILTYFGVVGAAGALDFILIKAHAPAFATTLVIGYLSLTEFISILENMQTAGIKEAGELVDMARRRGGIGGKGGDK
;
A
#
# COMPACT_ATOMS: atom_id res chain seq x y z
N MET A 1 -58.81 -3.88 9.03
CA MET A 1 -58.50 -2.68 8.22
C MET A 1 -57.15 -1.98 8.52
N ALA A 2 -56.35 -2.43 9.46
CA ALA A 2 -55.07 -1.77 9.83
C ALA A 2 -53.84 -2.22 9.02
N ALA A 3 -53.87 -3.36 8.36
CA ALA A 3 -52.71 -3.92 7.65
C ALA A 3 -52.39 -3.21 6.31
N PHE A 4 -53.35 -2.58 5.67
CA PHE A 4 -53.17 -1.89 4.38
C PHE A 4 -52.45 -0.54 4.51
N SER A 5 -52.45 0.10 5.67
CA SER A 5 -51.81 1.41 5.93
C SER A 5 -50.30 1.30 6.11
N VAL A 6 -49.78 0.18 6.56
CA VAL A 6 -48.34 -0.03 6.81
C VAL A 6 -47.58 -0.31 5.51
N TYR A 7 -48.20 -1.03 4.58
CA TYR A 7 -47.61 -1.35 3.26
C TYR A 7 -47.44 -0.11 2.37
N GLY A 8 -48.46 0.77 2.37
CA GLY A 8 -48.41 2.02 1.59
C GLY A 8 -47.37 3.04 2.09
N ARG A 9 -47.01 3.00 3.36
CA ARG A 9 -45.98 3.87 3.94
C ARG A 9 -44.54 3.37 3.60
N ARG A 10 -44.34 2.05 3.58
CA ARG A 10 -43.05 1.47 3.18
C ARG A 10 -42.75 1.69 1.69
N CYS A 11 -43.73 1.59 0.81
CA CYS A 11 -43.54 1.87 -0.61
C CYS A 11 -43.14 3.34 -0.87
N ARG A 12 -43.80 4.30 -0.23
CA ARG A 12 -43.46 5.72 -0.38
C ARG A 12 -42.09 6.09 0.17
N LEU A 13 -41.64 5.45 1.25
CA LEU A 13 -40.31 5.67 1.80
C LEU A 13 -39.22 5.18 0.83
N ILE A 14 -39.45 4.02 0.21
CA ILE A 14 -38.57 3.44 -0.78
C ILE A 14 -38.48 4.32 -2.05
N GLU A 15 -39.60 4.84 -2.53
CA GLU A 15 -39.64 5.75 -3.68
C GLU A 15 -38.88 7.06 -3.47
N HIS A 16 -38.78 7.54 -2.23
CA HIS A 16 -38.01 8.74 -1.92
C HIS A 16 -36.52 8.46 -1.62
N ILE A 17 -36.20 7.29 -1.08
CA ILE A 17 -34.83 6.92 -0.71
C ILE A 17 -34.04 6.39 -1.91
N MET A 18 -34.65 5.63 -2.82
CA MET A 18 -33.98 5.05 -3.99
C MET A 18 -33.32 6.10 -4.91
N PRO A 19 -33.96 7.23 -5.27
CA PRO A 19 -33.30 8.26 -6.10
C PRO A 19 -32.16 8.98 -5.35
N VAL A 20 -32.20 9.03 -4.01
CA VAL A 20 -31.09 9.59 -3.22
C VAL A 20 -29.92 8.61 -3.19
N LEU A 21 -30.21 7.33 -2.96
CA LEU A 21 -29.18 6.28 -2.99
C LEU A 21 -28.54 6.11 -4.37
N SER A 22 -29.33 6.18 -5.44
CA SER A 22 -28.77 6.12 -6.79
C SER A 22 -27.87 7.32 -7.11
N ARG A 23 -28.26 8.54 -6.69
CA ARG A 23 -27.43 9.74 -6.82
C ARG A 23 -26.15 9.68 -5.96
N MET A 24 -26.21 9.00 -4.80
CA MET A 24 -25.02 8.78 -3.99
C MET A 24 -24.11 7.70 -4.59
N ALA A 25 -24.71 6.68 -5.23
CA ALA A 25 -23.98 5.63 -5.94
C ALA A 25 -23.40 6.10 -7.28
N ASP A 26 -24.05 7.09 -7.93
CA ASP A 26 -23.54 7.70 -9.17
C ASP A 26 -22.29 8.53 -8.89
N GLY A 27 -21.18 8.20 -9.56
CA GLY A 27 -19.90 8.89 -9.41
C GLY A 27 -19.27 8.73 -8.01
N TRP A 28 -19.56 7.65 -7.29
CA TRP A 28 -18.99 7.42 -5.94
C TRP A 28 -17.47 7.41 -5.94
N ALA A 29 -16.85 6.84 -7.00
CA ALA A 29 -15.41 6.77 -7.13
C ALA A 29 -14.79 8.19 -7.30
N GLU A 30 -15.44 9.06 -8.09
CA GLU A 30 -15.03 10.45 -8.26
C GLU A 30 -15.20 11.26 -6.96
N LYS A 31 -16.32 11.06 -6.26
CA LYS A 31 -16.58 11.72 -4.96
C LYS A 31 -15.61 11.27 -3.89
N LEU A 32 -15.29 9.96 -3.82
CA LEU A 32 -14.27 9.43 -2.93
C LEU A 32 -12.88 9.94 -3.31
N GLY A 33 -12.54 9.97 -4.60
CA GLY A 33 -11.29 10.51 -5.08
C GLY A 33 -11.12 11.99 -4.73
N LEU A 34 -12.15 12.79 -4.99
CA LEU A 34 -12.15 14.22 -4.65
C LEU A 34 -12.08 14.45 -3.14
N SER A 35 -12.87 13.70 -2.35
CA SER A 35 -12.84 13.76 -0.89
C SER A 35 -11.46 13.40 -0.34
N LEU A 36 -10.83 12.36 -0.89
CA LEU A 36 -9.48 11.94 -0.50
C LEU A 36 -8.46 13.04 -0.81
N VAL A 37 -8.52 13.62 -2.01
CA VAL A 37 -7.63 14.74 -2.41
C VAL A 37 -7.80 15.93 -1.48
N VAL A 38 -9.04 16.32 -1.17
CA VAL A 38 -9.32 17.44 -0.25
C VAL A 38 -8.78 17.14 1.15
N THR A 39 -9.03 15.94 1.69
CA THR A 39 -8.54 15.53 3.01
C THR A 39 -7.01 15.55 3.08
N ILE A 40 -6.33 15.00 2.06
CA ILE A 40 -4.87 15.00 1.97
C ILE A 40 -4.30 16.43 1.93
N THR A 41 -5.02 17.36 1.31
CA THR A 41 -4.54 18.74 1.17
C THR A 41 -4.64 19.55 2.47
N TYR A 42 -5.58 19.20 3.36
CA TYR A 42 -5.88 20.00 4.56
C TYR A 42 -5.36 19.41 5.88
N GLU A 43 -4.96 18.13 5.92
CA GLU A 43 -4.50 17.50 7.16
C GLU A 43 -3.11 16.88 7.01
N ASP A 44 -2.14 17.35 7.81
CA ASP A 44 -0.75 16.84 7.82
C ASP A 44 -0.69 15.34 8.07
N HIS A 45 -1.52 14.80 8.97
CA HIS A 45 -1.59 13.37 9.25
C HIS A 45 -2.08 12.57 8.05
N ALA A 46 -3.08 13.07 7.32
CA ALA A 46 -3.58 12.42 6.13
C ALA A 46 -2.53 12.40 5.01
N GLN A 47 -1.72 13.46 4.89
CA GLN A 47 -0.60 13.52 3.94
C GLN A 47 0.46 12.47 4.26
N ILE A 48 0.84 12.32 5.53
CA ILE A 48 1.80 11.30 5.99
C ILE A 48 1.27 9.90 5.67
N PHE A 49 0.01 9.61 5.99
CA PHE A 49 -0.62 8.33 5.65
C PHE A 49 -0.69 8.07 4.15
N ALA A 50 -1.04 9.07 3.35
CA ALA A 50 -1.08 8.96 1.90
C ALA A 50 0.32 8.69 1.31
N ALA A 51 1.34 9.40 1.78
CA ALA A 51 2.72 9.17 1.37
C ALA A 51 3.21 7.75 1.75
N PHE A 52 2.90 7.31 2.97
CA PHE A 52 3.21 5.95 3.41
C PHE A 52 2.48 4.89 2.56
N PHE A 53 1.20 5.08 2.28
CA PHE A 53 0.44 4.19 1.41
C PHE A 53 1.02 4.12 -0.01
N LEU A 54 1.46 5.26 -0.56
CA LEU A 54 2.15 5.29 -1.86
C LEU A 54 3.45 4.50 -1.84
N LEU A 55 4.23 4.55 -0.75
CA LEU A 55 5.44 3.73 -0.60
C LEU A 55 5.11 2.23 -0.63
N VAL A 56 4.07 1.81 0.09
CA VAL A 56 3.62 0.40 0.10
C VAL A 56 3.15 -0.04 -1.29
N CYS A 57 2.44 0.81 -2.02
CA CYS A 57 2.06 0.54 -3.41
C CYS A 57 3.28 0.46 -4.34
N ALA A 58 4.26 1.35 -4.16
CA ALA A 58 5.49 1.34 -4.94
C ALA A 58 6.32 0.07 -4.69
N ASP A 59 6.41 -0.40 -3.43
CA ASP A 59 7.03 -1.69 -3.11
C ASP A 59 6.37 -2.85 -3.87
N LEU A 60 5.05 -2.88 -3.90
CA LEU A 60 4.31 -3.90 -4.64
C LEU A 60 4.58 -3.85 -6.15
N VAL A 61 4.57 -2.66 -6.74
CA VAL A 61 4.83 -2.47 -8.19
C VAL A 61 6.27 -2.83 -8.54
N THR A 62 7.25 -2.41 -7.75
CA THR A 62 8.65 -2.75 -7.98
C THR A 62 8.90 -4.25 -7.81
N LYS A 63 8.17 -4.92 -6.91
CA LYS A 63 8.20 -6.38 -6.80
C LYS A 63 7.67 -7.07 -8.04
N TRP A 64 6.57 -6.60 -8.61
CA TRP A 64 6.07 -7.14 -9.88
C TRP A 64 7.04 -6.92 -11.04
N LEU A 65 7.69 -5.76 -11.06
CA LEU A 65 8.73 -5.44 -12.06
C LEU A 65 9.91 -6.41 -11.97
N SER A 66 10.39 -6.68 -10.77
CA SER A 66 11.46 -7.65 -10.49
C SER A 66 11.08 -9.07 -10.95
N LEU A 67 9.87 -9.54 -10.64
CA LEU A 67 9.38 -10.85 -11.08
C LEU A 67 9.18 -10.93 -12.60
N SER A 68 8.74 -9.85 -13.22
CA SER A 68 8.61 -9.76 -14.68
C SER A 68 9.96 -9.81 -15.38
N ARG A 69 10.98 -9.15 -14.83
CA ARG A 69 12.35 -9.25 -15.34
C ARG A 69 12.89 -10.67 -15.23
N GLN A 70 12.66 -11.33 -14.09
CA GLN A 70 13.06 -12.71 -13.91
C GLN A 70 12.44 -13.64 -14.97
N HIS A 71 11.14 -13.48 -15.27
CA HIS A 71 10.49 -14.22 -16.34
C HIS A 71 11.16 -13.99 -17.70
N LEU A 72 11.55 -12.76 -18.04
CA LEU A 72 12.25 -12.45 -19.29
C LEU A 72 13.62 -13.13 -19.37
N VAL A 73 14.41 -13.08 -18.30
CA VAL A 73 15.71 -13.75 -18.21
C VAL A 73 15.55 -15.27 -18.37
N ASP A 74 14.59 -15.87 -17.68
CA ASP A 74 14.32 -17.33 -17.76
C ASP A 74 13.82 -17.76 -19.15
N THR A 75 13.23 -16.84 -19.93
CA THR A 75 12.81 -17.07 -21.32
C THR A 75 13.90 -16.75 -22.34
N GLY A 76 15.12 -16.46 -21.92
CA GLY A 76 16.29 -16.28 -22.76
C GLY A 76 16.50 -14.87 -23.29
N VAL A 77 15.92 -13.85 -22.67
CA VAL A 77 16.20 -12.45 -22.99
C VAL A 77 17.40 -11.98 -22.18
N ASP A 78 18.53 -11.76 -22.83
CA ASP A 78 19.72 -11.23 -22.19
C ASP A 78 19.52 -9.73 -21.84
N GLU A 79 19.76 -9.37 -20.56
CA GLU A 79 19.69 -8.00 -20.05
C GLU A 79 18.42 -7.22 -20.41
N PRO A 80 17.22 -7.70 -20.01
CA PRO A 80 15.98 -7.01 -20.32
C PRO A 80 15.96 -5.62 -19.68
N SER A 81 15.56 -4.61 -20.46
CA SER A 81 15.39 -3.25 -19.97
C SER A 81 14.20 -3.15 -18.99
N LEU A 82 14.21 -2.12 -18.14
CA LEU A 82 13.10 -1.85 -17.22
C LEU A 82 11.76 -1.68 -17.97
N TRP A 83 11.79 -0.99 -19.09
CA TRP A 83 10.61 -0.77 -19.92
C TRP A 83 10.06 -2.07 -20.50
N HIS A 84 10.95 -2.96 -20.96
CA HIS A 84 10.56 -4.29 -21.41
C HIS A 84 9.96 -5.11 -20.28
N SER A 85 10.55 -5.09 -19.10
CA SER A 85 10.02 -5.75 -17.89
C SER A 85 8.66 -5.22 -17.50
N PHE A 86 8.41 -3.91 -17.59
CA PHE A 86 7.13 -3.30 -17.30
C PHE A 86 6.01 -3.80 -18.23
N TRP A 87 6.24 -3.80 -19.53
CA TRP A 87 5.26 -4.29 -20.50
C TRP A 87 5.03 -5.81 -20.42
N ASN A 88 6.02 -6.55 -19.96
CA ASN A 88 5.95 -8.00 -19.83
C ASN A 88 5.23 -8.47 -18.54
N MET A 89 4.82 -7.60 -17.63
CA MET A 89 4.15 -7.98 -16.37
C MET A 89 2.92 -8.86 -16.59
N ARG A 90 2.15 -8.61 -17.64
CA ARG A 90 0.97 -9.45 -17.97
C ARG A 90 1.36 -10.85 -18.40
N ALA A 91 2.42 -10.99 -19.19
CA ALA A 91 2.94 -12.28 -19.63
C ALA A 91 3.52 -13.06 -18.45
N ALA A 92 4.31 -12.41 -17.60
CA ALA A 92 4.84 -12.97 -16.36
C ALA A 92 3.72 -13.45 -15.41
N GLY A 93 2.61 -12.71 -15.34
CA GLY A 93 1.43 -13.12 -14.59
C GLY A 93 0.79 -14.39 -15.15
N LYS A 94 0.62 -14.50 -16.47
CA LYS A 94 0.09 -15.69 -17.14
C LYS A 94 1.04 -16.88 -17.01
N ALA A 95 2.35 -16.66 -17.03
CA ALA A 95 3.38 -17.69 -16.85
C ALA A 95 3.53 -18.16 -15.38
N GLY A 96 2.81 -17.51 -14.43
CA GLY A 96 2.79 -17.91 -13.02
C GLY A 96 3.93 -17.35 -12.17
N TYR A 97 4.71 -16.39 -12.67
CA TYR A 97 5.70 -15.67 -11.86
C TYR A 97 5.04 -14.70 -10.88
N ILE A 98 3.98 -14.03 -11.31
CA ILE A 98 3.16 -13.15 -10.46
C ILE A 98 1.89 -13.91 -10.07
N LYS A 99 1.96 -14.65 -8.95
CA LYS A 99 0.81 -15.42 -8.44
C LYS A 99 0.01 -14.57 -7.45
N SER A 100 -1.24 -14.28 -7.80
CA SER A 100 -2.15 -13.51 -6.93
C SER A 100 -2.30 -14.11 -5.53
N ASP A 101 -2.35 -15.44 -5.41
CA ASP A 101 -2.47 -16.10 -4.10
C ASP A 101 -1.25 -15.92 -3.22
N ILE A 102 -0.03 -15.99 -3.77
CA ILE A 102 1.21 -15.79 -3.03
C ILE A 102 1.32 -14.32 -2.63
N MET A 103 0.98 -13.41 -3.54
CA MET A 103 0.95 -11.97 -3.26
C MET A 103 -0.02 -11.65 -2.14
N ARG A 104 -1.25 -12.17 -2.21
CA ARG A 104 -2.28 -11.98 -1.17
C ARG A 104 -1.83 -12.53 0.17
N LYS A 105 -1.26 -13.74 0.21
CA LYS A 105 -0.78 -14.39 1.45
C LYS A 105 0.36 -13.63 2.13
N ARG A 106 1.16 -12.86 1.40
CA ARG A 106 2.27 -12.07 1.96
C ARG A 106 1.87 -10.62 2.22
N PHE A 107 1.09 -10.03 1.34
CA PHE A 107 0.72 -8.61 1.40
C PHE A 107 -0.33 -8.32 2.47
N ILE A 108 -1.38 -9.14 2.59
CA ILE A 108 -2.44 -8.92 3.58
C ILE A 108 -1.92 -8.96 5.02
N PRO A 109 -1.12 -9.97 5.46
CA PRO A 109 -0.56 -9.95 6.80
C PRO A 109 0.35 -8.74 7.06
N LYS A 110 1.14 -8.32 6.05
CA LYS A 110 2.00 -7.12 6.12
C LYS A 110 1.15 -5.88 6.41
N ILE A 111 0.09 -5.65 5.64
CA ILE A 111 -0.83 -4.52 5.81
C ILE A 111 -1.52 -4.57 7.17
N LEU A 112 -2.02 -5.74 7.60
CA LEU A 112 -2.66 -5.90 8.90
C LEU A 112 -1.68 -5.59 10.05
N THR A 113 -0.43 -6.05 9.93
CA THR A 113 0.63 -5.73 10.91
C THR A 113 0.88 -4.23 10.96
N TYR A 114 0.97 -3.56 9.81
CA TYR A 114 1.18 -2.11 9.75
C TYR A 114 0.03 -1.34 10.40
N PHE A 115 -1.22 -1.69 10.10
CA PHE A 115 -2.38 -1.10 10.76
C PHE A 115 -2.36 -1.34 12.28
N GLY A 116 -2.02 -2.56 12.71
CA GLY A 116 -1.94 -2.88 14.14
C GLY A 116 -0.88 -2.04 14.86
N VAL A 117 0.33 -1.96 14.30
CA VAL A 117 1.45 -1.23 14.93
C VAL A 117 1.21 0.28 14.91
N VAL A 118 0.73 0.83 13.79
CA VAL A 118 0.40 2.27 13.70
C VAL A 118 -0.79 2.60 14.61
N GLY A 119 -1.80 1.74 14.69
CA GLY A 119 -2.93 1.92 15.61
C GLY A 119 -2.50 1.90 17.08
N ALA A 120 -1.60 0.99 17.46
CA ALA A 120 -1.03 0.94 18.81
C ALA A 120 -0.20 2.20 19.13
N ALA A 121 0.60 2.68 18.17
CA ALA A 121 1.36 3.92 18.32
C ALA A 121 0.44 5.14 18.47
N GLY A 122 -0.65 5.20 17.69
CA GLY A 122 -1.66 6.26 17.82
C GLY A 122 -2.38 6.24 19.18
N ALA A 123 -2.68 5.04 19.70
CA ALA A 123 -3.24 4.90 21.04
C ALA A 123 -2.24 5.37 22.13
N LEU A 124 -0.97 5.06 21.97
CA LEU A 124 0.08 5.54 22.87
C LEU A 124 0.19 7.07 22.80
N ASP A 125 0.20 7.66 21.61
CA ASP A 125 0.23 9.12 21.44
C ASP A 125 -1.00 9.78 22.07
N PHE A 126 -2.18 9.18 21.95
CA PHE A 126 -3.37 9.67 22.64
C PHE A 126 -3.20 9.70 24.17
N ILE A 127 -2.60 8.65 24.74
CA ILE A 127 -2.31 8.60 26.19
C ILE A 127 -1.29 9.66 26.58
N LEU A 128 -0.22 9.83 25.80
CA LEU A 128 0.82 10.82 26.02
C LEU A 128 0.24 12.25 25.99
N ILE A 129 -0.61 12.57 25.03
CA ILE A 129 -1.31 13.86 24.92
C ILE A 129 -2.16 14.11 26.17
N LYS A 130 -2.91 13.11 26.63
CA LYS A 130 -3.73 13.23 27.86
C LYS A 130 -2.88 13.38 29.14
N ALA A 131 -1.68 12.84 29.13
CA ALA A 131 -0.70 13.00 30.19
C ALA A 131 0.15 14.31 30.09
N HIS A 132 -0.19 15.20 29.14
CA HIS A 132 0.57 16.42 28.82
C HIS A 132 2.03 16.16 28.42
N ALA A 133 2.32 14.97 27.87
CA ALA A 133 3.61 14.60 27.34
C ALA A 133 3.65 14.76 25.80
N PRO A 134 4.83 14.96 25.19
CA PRO A 134 4.92 15.08 23.74
C PRO A 134 4.57 13.74 23.06
N ALA A 135 3.71 13.81 22.04
CA ALA A 135 3.34 12.68 21.20
C ALA A 135 4.39 12.50 20.09
N PHE A 136 4.96 11.31 19.98
CA PHE A 136 6.00 11.00 18.98
C PHE A 136 5.93 9.57 18.44
N ALA A 137 5.14 8.70 19.07
CA ALA A 137 5.14 7.28 18.77
C ALA A 137 4.67 6.97 17.34
N THR A 138 3.60 7.62 16.89
CA THR A 138 3.07 7.44 15.53
C THR A 138 4.09 7.89 14.49
N THR A 139 4.72 9.03 14.68
CA THR A 139 5.75 9.55 13.76
C THR A 139 6.96 8.62 13.69
N LEU A 140 7.43 8.12 14.83
CA LEU A 140 8.53 7.18 14.89
C LEU A 140 8.20 5.87 14.15
N VAL A 141 7.02 5.31 14.39
CA VAL A 141 6.58 4.06 13.77
C VAL A 141 6.41 4.23 12.26
N ILE A 142 5.72 5.27 11.81
CA ILE A 142 5.53 5.53 10.37
C ILE A 142 6.89 5.78 9.70
N GLY A 143 7.78 6.51 10.33
CA GLY A 143 9.14 6.74 9.83
C GLY A 143 9.91 5.43 9.66
N TYR A 144 9.88 4.55 10.66
CA TYR A 144 10.52 3.23 10.60
C TYR A 144 9.93 2.35 9.49
N LEU A 145 8.60 2.27 9.42
CA LEU A 145 7.93 1.48 8.38
C LEU A 145 8.21 2.05 6.98
N SER A 146 8.20 3.38 6.82
CA SER A 146 8.53 4.03 5.55
C SER A 146 9.95 3.72 5.09
N LEU A 147 10.92 3.73 6.01
CA LEU A 147 12.30 3.35 5.71
C LEU A 147 12.40 1.88 5.29
N THR A 148 11.65 0.99 5.95
CA THR A 148 11.59 -0.43 5.60
C THR A 148 11.04 -0.64 4.19
N GLU A 149 9.94 0.06 3.83
CA GLU A 149 9.39 0.02 2.47
C GLU A 149 10.36 0.58 1.43
N PHE A 150 11.02 1.68 1.76
CA PHE A 150 12.00 2.28 0.86
C PHE A 150 13.17 1.33 0.55
N ILE A 151 13.71 0.65 1.57
CA ILE A 151 14.76 -0.36 1.37
C ILE A 151 14.24 -1.51 0.51
N SER A 152 13.02 -2.01 0.76
CA SER A 152 12.41 -3.06 -0.06
C SER A 152 12.24 -2.64 -1.53
N ILE A 153 11.84 -1.40 -1.78
CA ILE A 153 11.75 -0.83 -3.13
C ILE A 153 13.12 -0.86 -3.81
N LEU A 154 14.17 -0.41 -3.13
CA LEU A 154 15.53 -0.41 -3.68
C LEU A 154 16.02 -1.83 -4.00
N GLU A 155 15.77 -2.82 -3.12
CA GLU A 155 16.11 -4.22 -3.36
C GLU A 155 15.36 -4.81 -4.56
N ASN A 156 14.06 -4.48 -4.70
CA ASN A 156 13.28 -4.88 -5.85
C ASN A 156 13.79 -4.22 -7.15
N MET A 157 14.20 -2.95 -7.10
CA MET A 157 14.78 -2.22 -8.23
C MET A 157 16.16 -2.79 -8.62
N GLN A 158 17.00 -3.14 -7.65
CA GLN A 158 18.26 -3.84 -7.90
C GLN A 158 18.01 -5.17 -8.63
N THR A 159 17.04 -5.97 -8.13
CA THR A 159 16.64 -7.23 -8.77
C THR A 159 16.04 -6.99 -10.17
N ALA A 160 15.38 -5.86 -10.38
CA ALA A 160 14.89 -5.43 -11.68
C ALA A 160 16.00 -4.91 -12.63
N GLY A 161 17.26 -4.87 -12.19
CA GLY A 161 18.44 -4.57 -13.01
C GLY A 161 18.97 -3.16 -12.87
N ILE A 162 18.52 -2.37 -11.90
CA ILE A 162 19.07 -1.04 -11.61
C ILE A 162 20.24 -1.22 -10.63
N LYS A 163 21.46 -1.14 -11.14
CA LYS A 163 22.67 -1.37 -10.33
C LYS A 163 22.87 -0.31 -9.25
N GLU A 164 22.53 0.92 -9.56
CA GLU A 164 22.61 2.06 -8.65
C GLU A 164 21.74 1.88 -7.39
N ALA A 165 20.61 1.19 -7.53
CA ALA A 165 19.74 0.87 -6.39
C ALA A 165 20.45 -0.08 -5.41
N GLY A 166 21.29 -1.02 -5.92
CA GLY A 166 22.10 -1.91 -5.08
C GLY A 166 23.13 -1.16 -4.25
N GLU A 167 23.82 -0.19 -4.83
CA GLU A 167 24.78 0.64 -4.11
C GLU A 167 24.12 1.42 -2.96
N LEU A 168 22.90 1.93 -3.18
CA LEU A 168 22.11 2.61 -2.14
C LEU A 168 21.68 1.66 -1.02
N VAL A 169 21.28 0.43 -1.35
CA VAL A 169 20.96 -0.61 -0.36
C VAL A 169 22.16 -0.92 0.52
N ASP A 170 23.33 -1.12 -0.09
CA ASP A 170 24.57 -1.42 0.63
C ASP A 170 24.97 -0.26 1.54
N MET A 171 24.83 0.96 1.06
CA MET A 171 25.08 2.17 1.86
C MET A 171 24.11 2.28 3.05
N ALA A 172 22.81 2.04 2.83
CA ALA A 172 21.78 2.07 3.88
C ALA A 172 22.05 0.99 4.94
N ARG A 173 22.40 -0.21 4.53
CA ARG A 173 22.74 -1.33 5.43
C ARG A 173 24.00 -1.04 6.27
N ARG A 174 25.04 -0.49 5.67
CA ARG A 174 26.29 -0.15 6.37
C ARG A 174 26.08 0.91 7.43
N ARG A 175 25.31 1.97 7.13
CA ARG A 175 25.01 3.06 8.08
C ARG A 175 23.97 2.70 9.12
N GLY A 176 22.99 1.89 8.75
CA GLY A 176 21.89 1.48 9.67
C GLY A 176 22.30 0.41 10.69
N GLY A 177 23.54 -0.10 10.65
CA GLY A 177 23.96 -1.20 11.53
C GLY A 177 23.18 -2.51 11.28
N ILE A 178 22.38 -2.57 10.22
CA ILE A 178 21.56 -3.72 9.81
C ILE A 178 22.44 -4.68 8.99
N GLY A 179 23.70 -4.81 9.39
CA GLY A 179 24.63 -5.80 8.87
C GLY A 179 24.23 -7.17 9.36
N GLY A 180 23.25 -7.78 8.72
CA GLY A 180 22.96 -9.19 8.91
C GLY A 180 24.23 -10.00 8.62
N LYS A 181 24.66 -10.78 9.58
CA LYS A 181 25.55 -11.91 9.39
C LYS A 181 24.93 -12.79 8.28
N GLY A 182 25.32 -12.54 7.07
CA GLY A 182 25.00 -13.34 5.90
C GLY A 182 26.27 -14.06 5.46
N GLY A 183 26.50 -15.21 6.08
CA GLY A 183 26.90 -16.44 5.44
C GLY A 183 28.34 -16.56 5.01
N ASP A 184 29.22 -16.88 5.96
CA ASP A 184 30.21 -17.93 5.73
C ASP A 184 29.54 -19.27 6.02
N LYS A 185 29.21 -20.02 4.97
CA LYS A 185 29.37 -21.49 4.87
C LYS A 185 29.08 -21.95 3.46
#